data_22bbbe4698a5e8f15723325b33d4e38a
#
_entry.id   22bbbe4698a5e8f15723325b33d4e38a
#
_cell.length_a   1.000
_cell.length_b   1.000
_cell.length_c   1.000
_cell.angle_alpha   90.00
_cell.angle_beta   90.00
_cell.angle_gamma   90.00
#
_symmetry.space_group_name_H-M   'P 1'
#
loop_
_entity.id
_entity.type
_entity.pdbx_description
1 polymer ?
#
loop_
_entity_poly.entity_id
_entity_poly.type
_entity_poly.pdbx_seq_one_letter_code
_entity_poly.pdbx_strand_id
1 'polypeptide(L)'
;EYARVNERYTYLTNQRDDVESGRRDLLGVIRDITGEMTAIFREEFQKINESFQKTFVEMFGGGRASLKLEDEHNVLDCGIEIQVQPPGKAVKTLTLLSGGEKAFVAAALYFAILQVRPTPFCLLDEIDAALDDRNVARYAAYLRTLSDRTQFIVITHRRGTMEAADVLYGVTMQEQG
;
A
#
# COMPACT_ATOMS: atom_id res chain seq x y z
N GLU A 1 29.31 -54.45 -24.32
CA GLU A 1 29.03 -53.03 -24.72
C GLU A 1 27.54 -52.67 -24.63
N TYR A 2 26.64 -53.48 -25.22
CA TYR A 2 25.21 -53.27 -25.19
C TYR A 2 24.61 -53.14 -23.76
N ALA A 3 24.98 -54.07 -22.87
CA ALA A 3 24.50 -54.05 -21.47
C ALA A 3 24.84 -52.74 -20.73
N ARG A 4 26.06 -52.25 -20.94
CA ARG A 4 26.52 -50.98 -20.30
C ARG A 4 25.79 -49.74 -20.84
N VAL A 5 25.51 -49.74 -22.14
CA VAL A 5 24.73 -48.65 -22.77
C VAL A 5 23.28 -48.69 -22.29
N ASN A 6 22.68 -49.86 -22.22
CA ASN A 6 21.30 -50.04 -21.75
C ASN A 6 21.14 -49.63 -20.25
N GLU A 7 22.09 -50.02 -19.40
CA GLU A 7 22.11 -49.62 -17.99
C GLU A 7 22.20 -48.09 -17.82
N ARG A 8 23.08 -47.45 -18.61
CA ARG A 8 23.20 -46.00 -18.59
C ARG A 8 21.94 -45.31 -19.15
N TYR A 9 21.32 -45.85 -20.19
CA TYR A 9 20.06 -45.32 -20.72
C TYR A 9 18.93 -45.40 -19.69
N THR A 10 18.76 -46.52 -19.02
CA THR A 10 17.77 -46.73 -17.99
C THR A 10 18.00 -45.75 -16.82
N TYR A 11 19.25 -45.61 -16.37
CA TYR A 11 19.60 -44.63 -15.31
C TYR A 11 19.22 -43.20 -15.70
N LEU A 12 19.60 -42.75 -16.90
CA LEU A 12 19.30 -41.38 -17.35
C LEU A 12 17.80 -41.15 -17.57
N THR A 13 17.08 -42.17 -18.01
CA THR A 13 15.62 -42.11 -18.18
C THR A 13 14.94 -41.94 -16.82
N ASN A 14 15.34 -42.72 -15.81
CA ASN A 14 14.80 -42.60 -14.46
C ASN A 14 15.10 -41.21 -13.88
N GLN A 15 16.33 -40.69 -14.02
CA GLN A 15 16.66 -39.35 -13.56
C GLN A 15 15.83 -38.27 -14.26
N ARG A 16 15.62 -38.39 -15.58
CA ARG A 16 14.75 -37.46 -16.30
C ARG A 16 13.32 -37.50 -15.76
N ASP A 17 12.78 -38.68 -15.55
CA ASP A 17 11.40 -38.85 -15.08
C ASP A 17 11.21 -38.32 -13.65
N ASP A 18 12.21 -38.52 -12.79
CA ASP A 18 12.23 -37.94 -11.44
C ASP A 18 12.24 -36.40 -11.47
N VAL A 19 13.09 -35.79 -12.32
CA VAL A 19 13.15 -34.33 -12.49
C VAL A 19 11.85 -33.80 -13.08
N GLU A 20 11.26 -34.46 -14.06
CA GLU A 20 9.98 -34.06 -14.65
C GLU A 20 8.81 -34.17 -13.64
N SER A 21 8.84 -35.21 -12.80
CA SER A 21 7.87 -35.31 -11.68
C SER A 21 8.01 -34.17 -10.70
N GLY A 22 9.22 -33.92 -10.20
CA GLY A 22 9.48 -32.79 -9.30
C GLY A 22 9.10 -31.44 -9.90
N ARG A 23 9.32 -31.24 -11.21
CA ARG A 23 8.88 -30.02 -11.89
C ARG A 23 7.36 -29.88 -11.91
N ARG A 24 6.63 -30.98 -12.17
CA ARG A 24 5.16 -30.96 -12.16
C ARG A 24 4.60 -30.64 -10.76
N ASP A 25 5.19 -31.24 -9.73
CA ASP A 25 4.78 -31.01 -8.35
C ASP A 25 5.00 -29.55 -7.95
N LEU A 26 6.17 -28.97 -8.27
CA LEU A 26 6.46 -27.55 -8.03
C LEU A 26 5.51 -26.61 -8.77
N LEU A 27 5.17 -26.90 -10.02
CA LEU A 27 4.19 -26.12 -10.78
C LEU A 27 2.78 -26.24 -10.20
N GLY A 28 2.45 -27.38 -9.58
CA GLY A 28 1.23 -27.56 -8.80
C GLY A 28 1.18 -26.61 -7.61
N VAL A 29 2.21 -26.64 -6.77
CA VAL A 29 2.35 -25.77 -5.60
C VAL A 29 2.30 -24.27 -5.98
N ILE A 30 2.99 -23.89 -7.06
CA ILE A 30 2.95 -22.49 -7.54
C ILE A 30 1.52 -22.07 -7.90
N ARG A 31 0.75 -22.93 -8.61
CA ARG A 31 -0.63 -22.63 -8.97
C ARG A 31 -1.52 -22.47 -7.75
N ASP A 32 -1.39 -23.34 -6.78
CA ASP A 32 -2.19 -23.31 -5.55
C ASP A 32 -1.91 -22.04 -4.76
N ILE A 33 -0.63 -21.71 -4.53
CA ILE A 33 -0.21 -20.47 -3.84
C ILE A 33 -0.69 -19.23 -4.62
N THR A 34 -0.53 -19.20 -5.95
CA THR A 34 -1.00 -18.07 -6.76
C THR A 34 -2.52 -17.90 -6.67
N GLY A 35 -3.27 -19.00 -6.63
CA GLY A 35 -4.72 -18.99 -6.43
C GLY A 35 -5.12 -18.39 -5.08
N GLU A 36 -4.49 -18.82 -4.00
CA GLU A 36 -4.71 -18.28 -2.65
C GLU A 36 -4.33 -16.78 -2.57
N MET A 37 -3.17 -16.41 -3.12
CA MET A 37 -2.74 -15.00 -3.16
C MET A 37 -3.74 -14.12 -3.90
N THR A 38 -4.26 -14.59 -5.04
CA THR A 38 -5.27 -13.89 -5.83
C THR A 38 -6.56 -13.66 -5.04
N ALA A 39 -7.03 -14.67 -4.32
CA ALA A 39 -8.23 -14.56 -3.50
C ALA A 39 -8.05 -13.57 -2.34
N ILE A 40 -6.95 -13.69 -1.59
CA ILE A 40 -6.60 -12.78 -0.49
C ILE A 40 -6.45 -11.34 -1.01
N PHE A 41 -5.75 -11.15 -2.14
CA PHE A 41 -5.56 -9.82 -2.72
C PHE A 41 -6.89 -9.15 -3.06
N ARG A 42 -7.82 -9.85 -3.69
CA ARG A 42 -9.13 -9.29 -4.05
C ARG A 42 -9.93 -8.88 -2.83
N GLU A 43 -9.95 -9.71 -1.80
CA GLU A 43 -10.64 -9.41 -0.55
C GLU A 43 -10.06 -8.17 0.15
N GLU A 44 -8.75 -8.13 0.32
CA GLU A 44 -8.07 -7.01 0.97
C GLU A 44 -8.14 -5.72 0.13
N PHE A 45 -8.04 -5.83 -1.19
CA PHE A 45 -8.20 -4.69 -2.10
C PHE A 45 -9.59 -4.05 -1.96
N GLN A 46 -10.64 -4.84 -1.86
CA GLN A 46 -11.98 -4.33 -1.66
C GLN A 46 -12.10 -3.60 -0.32
N LYS A 47 -11.58 -4.18 0.77
CA LYS A 47 -11.58 -3.53 2.11
C LYS A 47 -10.82 -2.20 2.08
N ILE A 48 -9.65 -2.17 1.45
CA ILE A 48 -8.85 -0.95 1.30
C ILE A 48 -9.59 0.10 0.47
N ASN A 49 -10.23 -0.29 -0.64
CA ASN A 49 -10.98 0.63 -1.48
C ASN A 49 -12.17 1.25 -0.74
N GLU A 50 -12.93 0.47 0.02
CA GLU A 50 -14.03 0.95 0.86
C GLU A 50 -13.53 1.90 1.96
N SER A 51 -12.43 1.53 2.63
CA SER A 51 -11.78 2.39 3.62
C SER A 51 -11.28 3.69 2.99
N PHE A 52 -10.67 3.62 1.80
CA PHE A 52 -10.15 4.80 1.09
C PHE A 52 -11.26 5.78 0.70
N GLN A 53 -12.42 5.28 0.24
CA GLN A 53 -13.58 6.12 -0.05
C GLN A 53 -14.03 6.91 1.19
N LYS A 54 -14.12 6.26 2.35
CA LYS A 54 -14.52 6.89 3.62
C LYS A 54 -13.48 7.90 4.09
N THR A 55 -12.21 7.47 4.18
CA THR A 55 -11.08 8.32 4.60
C THR A 55 -10.95 9.56 3.73
N PHE A 56 -11.11 9.40 2.42
CA PHE A 56 -11.06 10.54 1.49
C PHE A 56 -12.16 11.55 1.77
N VAL A 57 -13.40 11.10 1.94
CA VAL A 57 -14.54 12.00 2.25
C VAL A 57 -14.33 12.73 3.58
N GLU A 58 -13.84 12.04 4.59
CA GLU A 58 -13.56 12.63 5.92
C GLU A 58 -12.44 13.67 5.84
N MET A 59 -11.33 13.35 5.20
CA MET A 59 -10.18 14.25 5.10
C MET A 59 -10.43 15.44 4.18
N PHE A 60 -11.08 15.23 3.03
CA PHE A 60 -11.36 16.31 2.06
C PHE A 60 -12.62 17.13 2.39
N GLY A 61 -13.47 16.63 3.29
CA GLY A 61 -14.75 17.22 3.62
C GLY A 61 -15.78 17.04 2.51
N GLY A 62 -15.73 15.91 1.80
CA GLY A 62 -16.59 15.53 0.70
C GLY A 62 -15.84 15.02 -0.53
N GLY A 63 -16.55 14.90 -1.65
CA GLY A 63 -15.98 14.37 -2.89
C GLY A 63 -16.12 12.85 -3.00
N ARG A 64 -15.32 12.24 -3.88
CA ARG A 64 -15.31 10.79 -4.11
C ARG A 64 -13.88 10.32 -4.40
N ALA A 65 -13.56 9.10 -3.99
CA ALA A 65 -12.32 8.43 -4.32
C ALA A 65 -12.59 6.96 -4.59
N SER A 66 -11.79 6.33 -5.43
CA SER A 66 -11.84 4.89 -5.66
C SER A 66 -10.51 4.39 -6.22
N LEU A 67 -10.22 3.13 -5.93
CA LEU A 67 -9.14 2.38 -6.55
C LEU A 67 -9.72 1.47 -7.61
N LYS A 68 -9.07 1.35 -8.76
CA LYS A 68 -9.42 0.43 -9.82
C LYS A 68 -8.22 -0.39 -10.24
N LEU A 69 -8.43 -1.68 -10.44
CA LEU A 69 -7.44 -2.55 -11.08
C LEU A 69 -7.43 -2.29 -12.57
N GLU A 70 -6.24 -2.19 -13.17
CA GLU A 70 -6.09 -2.04 -14.63
C GLU A 70 -6.46 -3.33 -15.38
N ASP A 71 -6.24 -4.49 -14.74
CA ASP A 71 -6.63 -5.80 -15.28
C ASP A 71 -7.18 -6.69 -14.15
N GLU A 72 -8.49 -6.98 -14.23
CA GLU A 72 -9.17 -7.86 -13.26
C GLU A 72 -8.78 -9.35 -13.41
N HIS A 73 -8.18 -9.75 -14.53
CA HIS A 73 -7.75 -11.14 -14.74
C HIS A 73 -6.33 -11.39 -14.21
N ASN A 74 -5.48 -10.36 -14.16
CA ASN A 74 -4.11 -10.45 -13.68
C ASN A 74 -3.87 -9.52 -12.47
N VAL A 75 -4.64 -9.71 -11.42
CA VAL A 75 -4.67 -8.81 -10.25
C VAL A 75 -3.35 -8.71 -9.48
N LEU A 76 -2.47 -9.72 -9.58
CA LEU A 76 -1.21 -9.73 -8.84
C LEU A 76 -0.10 -8.91 -9.53
N ASP A 77 -0.20 -8.72 -10.86
CA ASP A 77 0.82 -8.03 -11.65
C ASP A 77 0.31 -6.75 -12.32
N CYS A 78 -1.00 -6.47 -12.23
CA CYS A 78 -1.56 -5.26 -12.84
C CYS A 78 -1.32 -4.01 -11.99
N GLY A 79 -1.39 -2.85 -12.65
CA GLY A 79 -1.40 -1.54 -11.99
C GLY A 79 -2.71 -1.26 -11.26
N ILE A 80 -2.67 -0.28 -10.35
CA ILE A 80 -3.85 0.24 -9.64
C ILE A 80 -4.02 1.71 -10.01
N GLU A 81 -5.13 2.05 -10.64
CA GLU A 81 -5.48 3.43 -10.93
C GLU A 81 -6.20 4.07 -9.73
N ILE A 82 -5.72 5.25 -9.32
CA ILE A 82 -6.35 6.06 -8.28
C ILE A 82 -7.22 7.12 -8.95
N GLN A 83 -8.54 7.00 -8.79
CA GLN A 83 -9.52 7.95 -9.29
C GLN A 83 -10.05 8.78 -8.13
N VAL A 84 -9.99 10.11 -8.26
CA VAL A 84 -10.42 11.03 -7.20
C VAL A 84 -11.21 12.20 -7.77
N GLN A 85 -12.19 12.64 -6.99
CA GLN A 85 -12.99 13.82 -7.26
C GLN A 85 -13.06 14.67 -5.97
N PRO A 86 -12.12 15.60 -5.76
CA PRO A 86 -12.23 16.56 -4.67
C PRO A 86 -13.51 17.38 -4.75
N PRO A 87 -14.03 17.91 -3.63
CA PRO A 87 -15.23 18.72 -3.61
C PRO A 87 -15.17 19.91 -4.59
N GLY A 88 -16.21 20.07 -5.42
CA GLY A 88 -16.29 21.16 -6.40
C GLY A 88 -15.43 20.99 -7.65
N LYS A 89 -14.79 19.84 -7.84
CA LYS A 89 -13.97 19.55 -9.03
C LYS A 89 -14.51 18.37 -9.84
N ALA A 90 -14.14 18.27 -11.11
CA ALA A 90 -14.43 17.11 -11.93
C ALA A 90 -13.56 15.91 -11.50
N VAL A 91 -14.01 14.69 -11.82
CA VAL A 91 -13.21 13.46 -11.61
C VAL A 91 -11.86 13.60 -12.31
N LYS A 92 -10.80 13.27 -11.62
CA LYS A 92 -9.43 13.35 -12.13
C LYS A 92 -8.67 12.09 -11.77
N THR A 93 -7.75 11.72 -12.65
CA THR A 93 -6.66 10.82 -12.30
C THR A 93 -5.64 11.57 -11.44
N LEU A 94 -4.89 10.83 -10.63
CA LEU A 94 -3.88 11.41 -9.73
C LEU A 94 -2.89 12.34 -10.45
N THR A 95 -2.58 12.05 -11.71
CA THR A 95 -1.63 12.84 -12.54
C THR A 95 -2.07 14.29 -12.77
N LEU A 96 -3.38 14.56 -12.76
CA LEU A 96 -3.97 15.88 -13.03
C LEU A 96 -4.15 16.76 -11.78
N LEU A 97 -3.74 16.28 -10.62
CA LEU A 97 -3.79 17.03 -9.35
C LEU A 97 -2.54 17.87 -9.15
N SER A 98 -2.66 18.94 -8.35
CA SER A 98 -1.51 19.70 -7.85
C SER A 98 -0.64 18.85 -6.91
N GLY A 99 0.61 19.26 -6.68
CA GLY A 99 1.52 18.55 -5.77
C GLY A 99 0.95 18.35 -4.38
N GLY A 100 0.40 19.39 -3.76
CA GLY A 100 -0.25 19.30 -2.44
C GLY A 100 -1.48 18.39 -2.42
N GLU A 101 -2.32 18.44 -3.47
CA GLU A 101 -3.47 17.54 -3.58
C GLU A 101 -3.03 16.07 -3.72
N LYS A 102 -1.98 15.81 -4.51
CA LYS A 102 -1.38 14.46 -4.62
C LYS A 102 -0.90 13.94 -3.27
N ALA A 103 -0.15 14.76 -2.54
CA ALA A 103 0.34 14.42 -1.21
C ALA A 103 -0.83 14.11 -0.24
N PHE A 104 -1.89 14.92 -0.29
CA PHE A 104 -3.05 14.72 0.56
C PHE A 104 -3.87 13.47 0.21
N VAL A 105 -4.00 13.14 -1.08
CA VAL A 105 -4.58 11.86 -1.55
C VAL A 105 -3.74 10.68 -1.11
N ALA A 106 -2.41 10.77 -1.22
CA ALA A 106 -1.49 9.73 -0.79
C ALA A 106 -1.61 9.48 0.74
N ALA A 107 -1.68 10.55 1.54
CA ALA A 107 -1.92 10.44 2.97
C ALA A 107 -3.27 9.77 3.29
N ALA A 108 -4.34 10.12 2.56
CA ALA A 108 -5.66 9.50 2.73
C ALA A 108 -5.63 8.00 2.40
N LEU A 109 -4.96 7.60 1.33
CA LEU A 109 -4.78 6.19 0.98
C LEU A 109 -3.98 5.44 2.04
N TYR A 110 -2.89 6.03 2.51
CA TYR A 110 -2.06 5.45 3.56
C TYR A 110 -2.86 5.20 4.86
N PHE A 111 -3.63 6.19 5.29
CA PHE A 111 -4.49 6.05 6.46
C PHE A 111 -5.63 5.03 6.26
N ALA A 112 -6.16 4.93 5.05
CA ALA A 112 -7.12 3.89 4.71
C ALA A 112 -6.55 2.47 4.86
N ILE A 113 -5.30 2.28 4.46
CA ILE A 113 -4.57 1.01 4.65
C ILE A 113 -4.36 0.75 6.15
N LEU A 114 -3.95 1.75 6.93
CA LEU A 114 -3.78 1.63 8.38
C LEU A 114 -5.08 1.28 9.11
N GLN A 115 -6.23 1.75 8.63
CA GLN A 115 -7.52 1.37 9.22
C GLN A 115 -7.87 -0.11 8.98
N VAL A 116 -7.54 -0.64 7.80
CA VAL A 116 -7.76 -2.06 7.47
C VAL A 116 -6.75 -2.95 8.18
N ARG A 117 -5.49 -2.52 8.24
CA ARG A 117 -4.37 -3.23 8.86
C ARG A 117 -3.62 -2.30 9.84
N PRO A 118 -4.13 -2.10 11.06
CA PRO A 118 -3.48 -1.27 12.06
C PRO A 118 -2.10 -1.80 12.43
N THR A 119 -1.11 -0.90 12.52
CA THR A 119 0.23 -1.19 13.04
C THR A 119 0.38 -0.63 14.45
N PRO A 120 1.21 -1.22 15.31
CA PRO A 120 1.40 -0.70 16.68
C PRO A 120 1.97 0.71 16.70
N PHE A 121 2.83 1.05 15.75
CA PHE A 121 3.38 2.39 15.57
C PHE A 121 3.56 2.72 14.08
N CYS A 122 3.66 4.00 13.78
CA CYS A 122 3.86 4.52 12.43
C CYS A 122 4.78 5.74 12.48
N LEU A 123 5.84 5.74 11.65
CA LEU A 123 6.75 6.87 11.48
C LEU A 123 6.37 7.64 10.21
N LEU A 124 6.09 8.93 10.35
CA LEU A 124 5.71 9.84 9.28
C LEU A 124 6.77 10.94 9.17
N ASP A 125 7.47 10.98 8.05
CA ASP A 125 8.55 11.93 7.82
C ASP A 125 8.12 12.98 6.78
N GLU A 126 7.90 14.22 7.23
CA GLU A 126 7.53 15.41 6.42
C GLU A 126 6.37 15.21 5.42
N ILE A 127 5.44 14.29 5.70
CA ILE A 127 4.29 14.02 4.80
C ILE A 127 3.41 15.27 4.60
N ASP A 128 3.37 16.15 5.58
CA ASP A 128 2.59 17.39 5.59
C ASP A 128 3.32 18.59 4.94
N ALA A 129 4.58 18.44 4.54
CA ALA A 129 5.38 19.55 4.00
C ALA A 129 4.76 20.19 2.75
N ALA A 130 4.14 19.39 1.87
CA ALA A 130 3.51 19.86 0.63
C ALA A 130 2.06 20.33 0.80
N LEU A 131 1.49 20.24 2.02
CA LEU A 131 0.10 20.59 2.31
C LEU A 131 -0.05 22.09 2.61
N ASP A 132 -1.16 22.68 2.19
CA ASP A 132 -1.57 24.00 2.67
C ASP A 132 -2.07 23.94 4.12
N ASP A 133 -2.18 25.08 4.79
CA ASP A 133 -2.52 25.15 6.23
C ASP A 133 -3.88 24.51 6.55
N ARG A 134 -4.85 24.62 5.63
CA ARG A 134 -6.16 24.00 5.80
C ARG A 134 -6.08 22.47 5.74
N ASN A 135 -5.29 21.93 4.83
CA ASN A 135 -5.09 20.49 4.70
C ASN A 135 -4.19 19.95 5.81
N VAL A 136 -3.20 20.73 6.30
CA VAL A 136 -2.43 20.39 7.51
C VAL A 136 -3.35 20.22 8.72
N ALA A 137 -4.28 21.15 8.95
CA ALA A 137 -5.23 21.04 10.06
C ALA A 137 -6.12 19.78 9.95
N ARG A 138 -6.57 19.43 8.74
CA ARG A 138 -7.37 18.22 8.49
C ARG A 138 -6.55 16.94 8.68
N TYR A 139 -5.32 16.94 8.18
CA TYR A 139 -4.37 15.87 8.37
C TYR A 139 -4.11 15.60 9.86
N ALA A 140 -3.79 16.65 10.62
CA ALA A 140 -3.53 16.56 12.04
C ALA A 140 -4.76 16.07 12.84
N ALA A 141 -5.95 16.59 12.51
CA ALA A 141 -7.20 16.11 13.11
C ALA A 141 -7.45 14.63 12.81
N TYR A 142 -7.15 14.18 11.59
CA TYR A 142 -7.34 12.79 11.21
C TYR A 142 -6.36 11.84 11.91
N LEU A 143 -5.10 12.24 12.06
CA LEU A 143 -4.11 11.50 12.86
C LEU A 143 -4.62 11.21 14.28
N ARG A 144 -5.26 12.21 14.92
CA ARG A 144 -5.86 12.03 16.25
C ARG A 144 -6.95 10.96 16.29
N THR A 145 -7.72 10.80 15.23
CA THR A 145 -8.76 9.75 15.20
C THR A 145 -8.16 8.32 15.12
N LEU A 146 -6.93 8.20 14.66
CA LEU A 146 -6.22 6.92 14.54
C LEU A 146 -5.30 6.63 15.73
N SER A 147 -5.01 7.63 16.58
CA SER A 147 -4.03 7.52 17.68
C SER A 147 -4.43 6.53 18.77
N ASP A 148 -5.71 6.19 18.90
CA ASP A 148 -6.19 5.18 19.85
C ASP A 148 -5.68 3.75 19.54
N ARG A 149 -5.29 3.50 18.27
CA ARG A 149 -4.89 2.18 17.81
C ARG A 149 -3.46 2.10 17.33
N THR A 150 -2.87 3.24 16.95
CA THR A 150 -1.53 3.34 16.39
C THR A 150 -0.78 4.50 17.01
N GLN A 151 0.41 4.27 17.54
CA GLN A 151 1.29 5.33 17.98
C GLN A 151 1.93 6.03 16.78
N PHE A 152 1.72 7.32 16.61
CA PHE A 152 2.34 8.11 15.55
C PHE A 152 3.61 8.80 16.05
N ILE A 153 4.69 8.65 15.29
CA ILE A 153 5.94 9.39 15.43
C ILE A 153 6.05 10.28 14.18
N VAL A 154 5.88 11.58 14.34
CA VAL A 154 5.80 12.51 13.21
C VAL A 154 6.98 13.46 13.22
N ILE A 155 7.76 13.46 12.15
CA ILE A 155 8.79 14.46 11.88
C ILE A 155 8.13 15.54 11.03
N THR A 156 8.09 16.78 11.52
CA THR A 156 7.44 17.88 10.83
C THR A 156 8.04 19.23 11.22
N HIS A 157 7.93 20.19 10.33
CA HIS A 157 8.16 21.61 10.60
C HIS A 157 6.87 22.44 10.56
N ARG A 158 5.71 21.78 10.39
CA ARG A 158 4.40 22.45 10.29
C ARG A 158 3.78 22.64 11.67
N ARG A 159 3.49 23.90 12.03
CA ARG A 159 2.91 24.26 13.31
C ARG A 159 1.58 23.54 13.59
N GLY A 160 0.69 23.43 12.59
CA GLY A 160 -0.60 22.78 12.77
C GLY A 160 -0.51 21.30 13.15
N THR A 161 0.52 20.59 12.66
CA THR A 161 0.79 19.22 13.06
C THR A 161 1.42 19.13 14.46
N MET A 162 2.34 20.06 14.79
CA MET A 162 2.95 20.15 16.13
C MET A 162 1.90 20.40 17.22
N GLU A 163 0.92 21.28 16.98
CA GLU A 163 -0.14 21.60 17.93
C GLU A 163 -1.09 20.43 18.21
N ALA A 164 -1.12 19.44 17.32
CA ALA A 164 -1.93 18.23 17.49
C ALA A 164 -1.20 17.10 18.24
N ALA A 165 0.10 17.23 18.50
CA ALA A 165 0.88 16.22 19.19
C ALA A 165 0.65 16.24 20.70
N ASP A 166 0.67 15.06 21.33
CA ASP A 166 0.60 14.95 22.79
C ASP A 166 1.96 15.26 23.43
N VAL A 167 3.06 14.94 22.73
CA VAL A 167 4.45 15.15 23.18
C VAL A 167 5.26 15.72 22.02
N LEU A 168 6.04 16.76 22.30
CA LEU A 168 6.98 17.37 21.34
C LEU A 168 8.41 17.12 21.76
N TYR A 169 9.23 16.69 20.79
CA TYR A 169 10.69 16.58 20.93
C TYR A 169 11.34 17.61 20.02
N GLY A 170 12.16 18.48 20.60
CA GLY A 170 13.02 19.40 19.85
C GLY A 170 14.40 18.78 19.63
N VAL A 171 14.84 18.71 18.38
CA VAL A 171 16.21 18.30 18.03
C VAL A 171 17.01 19.53 17.65
N THR A 172 18.09 19.80 18.38
CA THR A 172 19.02 20.91 18.11
C THR A 172 20.44 20.39 18.01
N MET A 173 21.23 20.99 17.11
CA MET A 173 22.66 20.71 17.07
C MET A 173 23.37 21.56 18.13
N GLN A 174 24.23 20.96 18.93
CA GLN A 174 25.06 21.66 19.92
C GLN A 174 26.32 22.30 19.29
N GLU A 175 26.77 21.78 18.14
CA GLU A 175 27.92 22.30 17.41
C GLU A 175 27.49 22.68 15.99
N GLN A 176 28.02 23.81 15.50
CA GLN A 176 27.86 24.18 14.09
C GLN A 176 28.72 23.23 13.26
N GLY A 177 28.07 22.36 12.47
CA GLY A 177 28.72 21.51 11.49
C GLY A 177 29.23 22.28 10.27
#